data_678b34b096763ae076d58d99cfa66460
#
_entry.id   678b34b096763ae076d58d99cfa66460
#
_cell.length_a   1.000
_cell.length_b   1.000
_cell.length_c   1.000
_cell.angle_alpha   90.00
_cell.angle_beta   90.00
_cell.angle_gamma   90.00
#
_symmetry.space_group_name_H-M   'P 1'
#
loop_
_entity.id
_entity.type
_entity.pdbx_description
1 polymer ?
#
loop_
_entity_poly.entity_id
_entity_poly.type
_entity_poly.pdbx_seq_one_letter_code
_entity_poly.pdbx_strand_id
1 'polypeptide(L)'
;MIQKNFQGLEQMAKLAPLYSSHIAELQRRTETVLARENLDGIVIHSGQEIKIFLDDNGYPFKVNPHFKHWLPLVDVPNCWLIVNGRDKPVLIFYQPVDFWHKVIELSDSYWNEFFDIKVLSKATDVDKLLPYDKKGYAYVGAHIEVAQALGFETLNPEGMLNYLHYHRAYKTPYEQECLRQSNAIAVRGHKAAKDAFLAGASEYDIQQAYLKATQHSESETPYGNIVALNENASILHYTALERGVPQAHRSFLIDAGAN
;
A
#
# COMPACT_ATOMS: atom_id res chain seq x y z
N MET A 1 11.26 -15.87 16.03
CA MET A 1 10.92 -14.53 16.52
C MET A 1 12.12 -13.57 16.56
N ILE A 2 13.29 -13.97 17.07
CA ILE A 2 14.50 -13.11 17.18
C ILE A 2 15.07 -12.69 15.81
N GLN A 3 15.10 -13.56 14.80
CA GLN A 3 15.62 -13.24 13.46
C GLN A 3 14.74 -12.23 12.68
N LYS A 4 13.39 -12.27 12.83
CA LYS A 4 12.51 -11.27 12.20
C LYS A 4 12.73 -9.87 12.78
N ASN A 5 13.00 -9.76 14.08
CA ASN A 5 13.27 -8.46 14.72
C ASN A 5 14.62 -7.86 14.28
N PHE A 6 15.66 -8.66 14.08
CA PHE A 6 16.99 -8.18 13.67
C PHE A 6 17.00 -7.67 12.23
N GLN A 7 16.40 -8.41 11.29
CA GLN A 7 16.26 -7.95 9.90
C GLN A 7 15.40 -6.67 9.80
N GLY A 8 14.33 -6.58 10.58
CA GLY A 8 13.49 -5.38 10.63
C GLY A 8 14.25 -4.14 11.14
N LEU A 9 15.07 -4.29 12.17
CA LEU A 9 15.90 -3.19 12.71
C LEU A 9 16.96 -2.72 11.70
N GLU A 10 17.62 -3.64 11.00
CA GLU A 10 18.61 -3.29 9.97
C GLU A 10 17.97 -2.58 8.78
N GLN A 11 16.79 -3.02 8.37
CA GLN A 11 16.00 -2.37 7.32
C GLN A 11 15.57 -0.97 7.73
N MET A 12 15.04 -0.79 8.92
CA MET A 12 14.65 0.52 9.46
C MET A 12 15.85 1.48 9.55
N ALA A 13 17.03 0.99 9.95
CA ALA A 13 18.25 1.79 10.03
C ALA A 13 18.69 2.37 8.68
N LYS A 14 18.39 1.68 7.56
CA LYS A 14 18.67 2.19 6.20
C LYS A 14 17.63 3.21 5.73
N LEU A 15 16.38 3.07 6.17
CA LEU A 15 15.26 3.91 5.72
C LEU A 15 15.17 5.23 6.49
N ALA A 16 15.39 5.20 7.81
CA ALA A 16 15.22 6.36 8.67
C ALA A 16 15.99 7.61 8.21
N PRO A 17 17.28 7.55 7.83
CA PRO A 17 18.03 8.72 7.39
C PRO A 17 17.52 9.34 6.09
N LEU A 18 16.79 8.57 5.27
CA LEU A 18 16.30 8.98 3.95
C LEU A 18 14.90 9.58 4.00
N TYR A 19 14.18 9.38 5.12
CA TYR A 19 12.77 9.71 5.18
C TYR A 19 12.49 11.22 5.24
N SER A 20 13.34 12.00 5.95
CA SER A 20 13.21 13.46 6.02
C SER A 20 13.23 14.10 4.62
N SER A 21 14.20 13.72 3.78
CA SER A 21 14.28 14.23 2.40
C SER A 21 13.13 13.77 1.51
N HIS A 22 12.60 12.56 1.78
CA HIS A 22 11.42 12.06 1.09
C HIS A 22 10.18 12.92 1.41
N ILE A 23 9.90 13.17 2.69
CA ILE A 23 8.79 14.03 3.11
C ILE A 23 8.94 15.45 2.56
N ALA A 24 10.13 16.02 2.58
CA ALA A 24 10.38 17.35 2.01
C ALA A 24 10.05 17.40 0.50
N GLU A 25 10.41 16.37 -0.25
CA GLU A 25 10.07 16.29 -1.69
C GLU A 25 8.57 16.10 -1.90
N LEU A 26 7.87 15.30 -1.08
CA LEU A 26 6.42 15.16 -1.17
C LEU A 26 5.69 16.47 -0.86
N GLN A 27 6.14 17.20 0.14
CA GLN A 27 5.63 18.54 0.48
C GLN A 27 5.80 19.50 -0.70
N ARG A 28 7.01 19.56 -1.28
CA ARG A 28 7.29 20.41 -2.45
C ARG A 28 6.38 20.09 -3.64
N ARG A 29 6.18 18.79 -3.95
CA ARG A 29 5.26 18.37 -5.03
C ARG A 29 3.83 18.76 -4.71
N THR A 30 3.42 18.60 -3.46
CA THR A 30 2.08 18.97 -2.99
C THR A 30 1.86 20.48 -3.11
N GLU A 31 2.77 21.31 -2.63
CA GLU A 31 2.67 22.77 -2.76
C GLU A 31 2.54 23.19 -4.23
N THR A 32 3.34 22.59 -5.11
CA THR A 32 3.31 22.91 -6.55
C THR A 32 1.95 22.55 -7.16
N VAL A 33 1.39 21.38 -6.89
CA VAL A 33 0.12 20.98 -7.49
C VAL A 33 -1.04 21.75 -6.91
N LEU A 34 -1.03 22.08 -5.62
CA LEU A 34 -2.07 22.90 -4.99
C LEU A 34 -2.12 24.31 -5.60
N ALA A 35 -0.97 24.94 -5.84
CA ALA A 35 -0.90 26.23 -6.51
C ALA A 35 -1.44 26.18 -7.95
N ARG A 36 -1.23 25.07 -8.67
CA ARG A 36 -1.77 24.87 -10.04
C ARG A 36 -3.28 24.69 -10.06
N GLU A 37 -3.81 23.96 -9.10
CA GLU A 37 -5.24 23.61 -9.01
C GLU A 37 -6.05 24.64 -8.21
N ASN A 38 -5.39 25.68 -7.65
CA ASN A 38 -5.99 26.68 -6.76
C ASN A 38 -6.71 26.06 -5.55
N LEU A 39 -6.00 25.19 -4.84
CA LEU A 39 -6.49 24.48 -3.67
C LEU A 39 -5.61 24.73 -2.44
N ASP A 40 -6.21 24.62 -1.26
CA ASP A 40 -5.54 24.82 0.03
C ASP A 40 -4.86 23.54 0.54
N GLY A 41 -5.36 22.36 0.15
CA GLY A 41 -4.81 21.09 0.60
C GLY A 41 -5.42 19.86 -0.07
N ILE A 42 -4.87 18.72 0.31
CA ILE A 42 -5.34 17.39 -0.11
C ILE A 42 -5.67 16.59 1.15
N VAL A 43 -6.82 15.93 1.12
CA VAL A 43 -7.22 14.92 2.12
C VAL A 43 -7.17 13.56 1.45
N ILE A 44 -6.24 12.72 1.88
CA ILE A 44 -6.01 11.38 1.33
C ILE A 44 -6.60 10.35 2.28
N HIS A 45 -7.56 9.57 1.81
CA HIS A 45 -8.17 8.48 2.58
C HIS A 45 -7.43 7.16 2.32
N SER A 46 -7.06 6.44 3.37
CA SER A 46 -6.37 5.15 3.24
C SER A 46 -7.22 4.07 2.56
N GLY A 47 -8.54 4.22 2.61
CA GLY A 47 -9.55 3.25 2.16
C GLY A 47 -10.34 2.67 3.32
N GLN A 48 -11.32 1.85 2.99
CA GLN A 48 -12.16 1.13 3.95
C GLN A 48 -12.14 -0.36 3.65
N GLU A 49 -12.29 -1.17 4.68
CA GLU A 49 -12.56 -2.59 4.52
C GLU A 49 -13.97 -2.78 3.93
N ILE A 50 -14.08 -3.55 2.87
CA ILE A 50 -15.36 -3.90 2.23
C ILE A 50 -15.78 -5.26 2.74
N LYS A 51 -16.94 -5.33 3.40
CA LYS A 51 -17.50 -6.59 3.88
C LYS A 51 -18.07 -7.44 2.74
N ILE A 52 -17.88 -8.76 2.84
CA ILE A 52 -18.54 -9.72 1.97
C ILE A 52 -20.05 -9.67 2.25
N PHE A 53 -20.86 -9.81 1.20
CA PHE A 53 -22.31 -9.72 1.32
C PHE A 53 -22.88 -10.72 2.35
N LEU A 54 -23.57 -10.20 3.36
CA LEU A 54 -24.16 -10.97 4.47
C LEU A 54 -23.13 -11.78 5.32
N ASP A 55 -21.86 -11.36 5.33
CA ASP A 55 -20.78 -12.01 6.07
C ASP A 55 -20.11 -10.99 7.02
N ASP A 56 -19.49 -11.48 8.08
CA ASP A 56 -18.68 -10.68 9.01
C ASP A 56 -17.21 -10.51 8.52
N ASN A 57 -16.78 -11.35 7.55
CA ASN A 57 -15.49 -11.22 6.91
C ASN A 57 -15.46 -10.10 5.87
N GLY A 58 -14.27 -9.53 5.65
CA GLY A 58 -14.00 -8.54 4.61
C GLY A 58 -13.24 -9.13 3.41
N TYR A 59 -13.34 -8.45 2.28
CA TYR A 59 -12.38 -8.65 1.20
C TYR A 59 -10.98 -8.18 1.64
N PRO A 60 -9.89 -8.75 1.07
CA PRO A 60 -8.54 -8.31 1.39
C PRO A 60 -8.38 -6.78 1.21
N PHE A 61 -7.99 -6.10 2.28
CA PHE A 61 -7.79 -4.65 2.25
C PHE A 61 -6.48 -4.32 1.50
N LYS A 62 -6.53 -3.29 0.69
CA LYS A 62 -5.35 -2.68 0.06
C LYS A 62 -5.38 -1.17 0.31
N VAL A 63 -4.36 -0.68 0.97
CA VAL A 63 -4.24 0.75 1.26
C VAL A 63 -4.12 1.58 -0.02
N ASN A 64 -4.74 2.76 -0.02
CA ASN A 64 -4.61 3.74 -1.09
C ASN A 64 -3.12 4.02 -1.39
N PRO A 65 -2.65 3.85 -2.63
CA PRO A 65 -1.24 4.06 -2.98
C PRO A 65 -0.76 5.50 -2.78
N HIS A 66 -1.62 6.51 -2.82
CA HIS A 66 -1.26 7.88 -2.45
C HIS A 66 -1.03 8.02 -0.94
N PHE A 67 -1.81 7.33 -0.09
CA PHE A 67 -1.58 7.27 1.34
C PHE A 67 -0.25 6.55 1.67
N LYS A 68 -0.04 5.36 1.07
CA LYS A 68 1.19 4.57 1.23
C LYS A 68 2.46 5.33 0.77
N HIS A 69 2.32 6.27 -0.15
CA HIS A 69 3.43 7.09 -0.63
C HIS A 69 3.99 8.02 0.47
N TRP A 70 3.13 8.49 1.38
CA TRP A 70 3.51 9.29 2.53
C TRP A 70 3.92 8.45 3.74
N LEU A 71 3.25 7.36 3.99
CA LEU A 71 3.33 6.59 5.24
C LEU A 71 3.61 5.11 4.96
N PRO A 72 4.59 4.48 5.63
CA PRO A 72 4.88 3.06 5.48
C PRO A 72 3.86 2.17 6.22
N LEU A 73 2.57 2.47 6.03
CA LEU A 73 1.45 1.78 6.66
C LEU A 73 0.61 1.09 5.58
N VAL A 74 0.33 -0.20 5.73
CA VAL A 74 -0.33 -1.02 4.71
C VAL A 74 -1.66 -1.64 5.14
N ASP A 75 -1.86 -1.84 6.44
CA ASP A 75 -3.08 -2.44 7.00
C ASP A 75 -3.73 -1.47 7.97
N VAL A 76 -4.22 -0.35 7.43
CA VAL A 76 -4.75 0.79 8.20
C VAL A 76 -6.01 1.35 7.52
N PRO A 77 -7.13 0.63 7.52
CA PRO A 77 -8.38 1.15 6.99
C PRO A 77 -8.86 2.36 7.79
N ASN A 78 -9.68 3.21 7.18
CA ASN A 78 -10.29 4.40 7.78
C ASN A 78 -9.31 5.44 8.35
N CYS A 79 -8.05 5.42 7.95
CA CYS A 79 -7.09 6.47 8.25
C CYS A 79 -7.15 7.58 7.20
N TRP A 80 -6.81 8.80 7.64
CA TRP A 80 -6.85 9.97 6.79
C TRP A 80 -5.56 10.77 6.93
N LEU A 81 -5.09 11.32 5.84
CA LEU A 81 -3.91 12.15 5.80
C LEU A 81 -4.25 13.51 5.18
N ILE A 82 -3.95 14.59 5.89
CA ILE A 82 -4.14 15.97 5.42
C ILE A 82 -2.79 16.57 5.13
N VAL A 83 -2.60 17.06 3.91
CA VAL A 83 -1.35 17.68 3.44
C VAL A 83 -1.64 18.98 2.70
N ASN A 84 -0.81 20.01 2.91
CA ASN A 84 -0.89 21.29 2.21
C ASN A 84 0.45 21.76 1.60
N GLY A 85 1.47 20.91 1.68
CA GLY A 85 2.79 21.20 1.12
C GLY A 85 3.67 22.13 1.97
N ARG A 86 3.19 22.66 3.09
CA ARG A 86 3.88 23.63 3.94
C ARG A 86 3.94 23.22 5.39
N ASP A 87 2.78 22.96 5.97
CA ASP A 87 2.67 22.59 7.38
C ASP A 87 2.99 21.12 7.58
N LYS A 88 3.28 20.73 8.82
CA LYS A 88 3.47 19.34 9.21
C LYS A 88 2.20 18.55 8.85
N PRO A 89 2.29 17.47 8.06
CA PRO A 89 1.14 16.66 7.69
C PRO A 89 0.37 16.14 8.90
N VAL A 90 -0.97 16.11 8.82
CA VAL A 90 -1.82 15.58 9.88
C VAL A 90 -2.27 14.17 9.51
N LEU A 91 -1.89 13.19 10.34
CA LEU A 91 -2.38 11.83 10.25
C LEU A 91 -3.53 11.62 11.24
N ILE A 92 -4.74 11.37 10.74
CA ILE A 92 -5.85 10.89 11.54
C ILE A 92 -5.80 9.37 11.52
N PHE A 93 -5.31 8.79 12.60
CA PHE A 93 -5.10 7.36 12.73
C PHE A 93 -6.31 6.68 13.38
N TYR A 94 -6.98 5.83 12.60
CA TYR A 94 -8.12 5.07 13.10
C TYR A 94 -7.66 3.90 13.96
N GLN A 95 -8.01 3.94 15.23
CA GLN A 95 -7.65 2.95 16.24
C GLN A 95 -8.90 2.55 17.04
N PRO A 96 -9.77 1.71 16.47
CA PRO A 96 -10.91 1.20 17.18
C PRO A 96 -10.46 0.27 18.31
N VAL A 97 -11.22 0.27 19.41
CA VAL A 97 -11.08 -0.72 20.46
C VAL A 97 -12.38 -1.51 20.52
N ASP A 98 -12.32 -2.75 20.08
CA ASP A 98 -13.45 -3.66 20.10
C ASP A 98 -13.06 -5.05 20.64
N PHE A 99 -14.02 -5.93 20.75
CA PHE A 99 -13.80 -7.27 21.30
C PHE A 99 -13.21 -8.25 20.27
N TRP A 100 -13.36 -7.96 18.97
CA TRP A 100 -13.09 -8.91 17.89
C TRP A 100 -11.71 -8.76 17.26
N HIS A 101 -11.15 -7.55 17.31
CA HIS A 101 -9.93 -7.22 16.59
C HIS A 101 -8.80 -6.84 17.54
N LYS A 102 -7.60 -7.24 17.15
CA LYS A 102 -6.40 -6.75 17.82
C LYS A 102 -6.25 -5.25 17.58
N VAL A 103 -6.14 -4.47 18.66
CA VAL A 103 -5.87 -3.04 18.55
C VAL A 103 -4.52 -2.83 17.81
N ILE A 104 -4.57 -2.05 16.74
CA ILE A 104 -3.36 -1.66 16.00
C ILE A 104 -2.71 -0.53 16.79
N GLU A 105 -1.59 -0.80 17.45
CA GLU A 105 -0.83 0.21 18.18
C GLU A 105 0.13 0.96 17.25
N LEU A 106 0.12 2.29 17.36
CA LEU A 106 1.18 3.10 16.76
C LEU A 106 2.46 2.88 17.59
N SER A 107 3.34 2.03 17.07
CA SER A 107 4.68 1.89 17.65
C SER A 107 5.54 3.12 17.32
N ASP A 108 6.44 3.47 18.22
CA ASP A 108 7.48 4.46 17.91
C ASP A 108 8.29 4.00 16.70
N SER A 109 8.28 4.84 15.68
CA SER A 109 8.96 4.58 14.42
C SER A 109 9.58 5.85 13.87
N TYR A 110 10.58 5.72 13.00
CA TYR A 110 11.33 6.84 12.41
C TYR A 110 10.45 7.85 11.65
N TRP A 111 9.24 7.49 11.26
CA TRP A 111 8.33 8.35 10.50
C TRP A 111 7.38 9.19 11.39
N ASN A 112 7.14 8.79 12.65
CA ASN A 112 6.14 9.43 13.52
C ASN A 112 6.37 10.93 13.72
N GLU A 113 7.64 11.33 13.89
CA GLU A 113 8.00 12.72 14.12
C GLU A 113 7.64 13.68 12.97
N PHE A 114 7.42 13.15 11.78
CA PHE A 114 7.06 13.92 10.59
C PHE A 114 5.57 14.21 10.45
N PHE A 115 4.74 13.70 11.36
CA PHE A 115 3.29 13.86 11.32
C PHE A 115 2.74 14.38 12.65
N ASP A 116 1.70 15.24 12.56
CA ASP A 116 0.81 15.51 13.69
C ASP A 116 -0.24 14.39 13.75
N ILE A 117 -0.13 13.50 14.74
CA ILE A 117 -0.92 12.27 14.80
C ILE A 117 -2.12 12.49 15.73
N LYS A 118 -3.33 12.34 15.19
CA LYS A 118 -4.60 12.39 15.91
C LYS A 118 -5.26 11.03 15.89
N VAL A 119 -5.53 10.47 17.07
CA VAL A 119 -6.18 9.17 17.18
C VAL A 119 -7.69 9.32 17.02
N LEU A 120 -8.27 8.46 16.18
CA LEU A 120 -9.71 8.38 15.91
C LEU A 120 -10.25 7.03 16.39
N SER A 121 -11.10 7.01 17.42
CA SER A 121 -11.66 5.78 17.96
C SER A 121 -12.93 5.31 17.24
N LYS A 122 -13.68 6.23 16.63
CA LYS A 122 -14.91 5.92 15.88
C LYS A 122 -14.85 6.58 14.51
N ALA A 123 -14.97 5.79 13.45
CA ALA A 123 -14.90 6.28 12.06
C ALA A 123 -15.91 7.42 11.78
N THR A 124 -17.08 7.40 12.41
CA THR A 124 -18.12 8.45 12.29
C THR A 124 -17.71 9.81 12.86
N ASP A 125 -16.68 9.87 13.69
CA ASP A 125 -16.22 11.10 14.33
C ASP A 125 -15.14 11.84 13.51
N VAL A 126 -14.77 11.31 12.36
CA VAL A 126 -13.67 11.85 11.53
C VAL A 126 -13.89 13.30 11.11
N ASP A 127 -15.14 13.70 10.87
CA ASP A 127 -15.49 15.07 10.49
C ASP A 127 -15.00 16.14 11.49
N LYS A 128 -14.92 15.78 12.78
CA LYS A 128 -14.41 16.63 13.85
C LYS A 128 -12.90 16.92 13.75
N LEU A 129 -12.17 16.10 13.01
CA LEU A 129 -10.71 16.17 12.84
C LEU A 129 -10.29 16.63 11.44
N LEU A 130 -11.20 16.60 10.49
CA LEU A 130 -11.01 17.11 9.13
C LEU A 130 -11.08 18.65 9.08
N PRO A 131 -10.58 19.30 8.01
CA PRO A 131 -10.76 20.74 7.82
C PRO A 131 -12.23 21.14 7.90
N TYR A 132 -12.55 22.23 8.60
CA TYR A 132 -13.92 22.70 8.74
C TYR A 132 -14.50 23.13 7.39
N ASP A 133 -13.79 23.98 6.66
CA ASP A 133 -14.12 24.31 5.27
C ASP A 133 -13.39 23.34 4.33
N LYS A 134 -14.14 22.53 3.62
CA LYS A 134 -13.63 21.51 2.70
C LYS A 134 -13.57 21.98 1.25
N LYS A 135 -14.08 23.18 0.95
CA LYS A 135 -14.12 23.69 -0.45
C LYS A 135 -12.75 23.90 -1.04
N GLY A 136 -11.78 24.33 -0.20
CA GLY A 136 -10.38 24.46 -0.61
C GLY A 136 -9.60 23.13 -0.66
N TYR A 137 -10.22 21.99 -0.34
CA TYR A 137 -9.52 20.70 -0.24
C TYR A 137 -9.99 19.72 -1.29
N ALA A 138 -9.02 19.05 -1.95
CA ALA A 138 -9.30 17.89 -2.77
C ALA A 138 -9.33 16.62 -1.91
N TYR A 139 -10.31 15.77 -2.13
CA TYR A 139 -10.30 14.38 -1.64
C TYR A 139 -9.60 13.47 -2.64
N VAL A 140 -8.74 12.58 -2.14
CA VAL A 140 -8.07 11.54 -2.93
C VAL A 140 -8.31 10.17 -2.30
N GLY A 141 -9.13 9.34 -2.95
CA GLY A 141 -9.48 8.01 -2.45
C GLY A 141 -10.59 7.32 -3.24
N ALA A 142 -10.82 6.05 -2.94
CA ALA A 142 -11.79 5.23 -3.64
C ALA A 142 -13.26 5.44 -3.19
N HIS A 143 -13.46 5.91 -1.94
CA HIS A 143 -14.79 5.99 -1.32
C HIS A 143 -15.43 7.37 -1.52
N ILE A 144 -15.91 7.61 -2.73
CA ILE A 144 -16.45 8.92 -3.17
C ILE A 144 -17.72 9.29 -2.36
N GLU A 145 -18.59 8.35 -2.09
CA GLU A 145 -19.83 8.58 -1.34
C GLU A 145 -19.56 9.05 0.08
N VAL A 146 -18.52 8.51 0.71
CA VAL A 146 -18.07 8.94 2.04
C VAL A 146 -17.56 10.37 1.99
N ALA A 147 -16.74 10.71 0.99
CA ALA A 147 -16.22 12.05 0.82
C ALA A 147 -17.34 13.08 0.56
N GLN A 148 -18.29 12.74 -0.28
CA GLN A 148 -19.47 13.59 -0.55
C GLN A 148 -20.31 13.81 0.71
N ALA A 149 -20.57 12.74 1.48
CA ALA A 149 -21.29 12.85 2.76
C ALA A 149 -20.57 13.72 3.78
N LEU A 150 -19.24 13.79 3.73
CA LEU A 150 -18.41 14.68 4.54
C LEU A 150 -18.32 16.11 3.99
N GLY A 151 -18.90 16.40 2.83
CA GLY A 151 -18.96 17.74 2.24
C GLY A 151 -17.79 18.12 1.32
N PHE A 152 -16.99 17.15 0.84
CA PHE A 152 -16.00 17.41 -0.19
C PHE A 152 -16.67 17.59 -1.55
N GLU A 153 -16.32 18.64 -2.26
CA GLU A 153 -16.81 18.92 -3.62
C GLU A 153 -15.77 18.54 -4.69
N THR A 154 -14.47 18.68 -4.39
CA THR A 154 -13.38 18.36 -5.30
C THR A 154 -12.90 16.93 -5.04
N LEU A 155 -13.28 15.99 -5.91
CA LEU A 155 -13.09 14.55 -5.71
C LEU A 155 -12.17 13.98 -6.80
N ASN A 156 -11.01 13.44 -6.40
CA ASN A 156 -10.05 12.85 -7.31
C ASN A 156 -9.76 13.70 -8.56
N PRO A 157 -9.42 15.01 -8.43
CA PRO A 157 -9.28 15.87 -9.59
C PRO A 157 -8.19 15.39 -10.54
N GLU A 158 -8.55 15.20 -11.80
CA GLU A 158 -7.71 14.55 -12.81
C GLU A 158 -6.38 15.28 -13.01
N GLY A 159 -6.40 16.63 -13.09
CA GLY A 159 -5.20 17.45 -13.27
C GLY A 159 -4.18 17.21 -12.14
N MET A 160 -4.66 17.20 -10.89
CA MET A 160 -3.84 16.88 -9.72
C MET A 160 -3.29 15.45 -9.76
N LEU A 161 -4.15 14.47 -10.02
CA LEU A 161 -3.72 13.05 -10.06
C LEU A 161 -2.69 12.82 -11.17
N ASN A 162 -2.86 13.39 -12.34
CA ASN A 162 -1.91 13.30 -13.45
C ASN A 162 -0.55 13.90 -13.07
N TYR A 163 -0.54 15.06 -12.40
CA TYR A 163 0.70 15.65 -11.89
C TYR A 163 1.38 14.73 -10.86
N LEU A 164 0.64 14.24 -9.87
CA LEU A 164 1.18 13.36 -8.84
C LEU A 164 1.70 12.04 -9.43
N HIS A 165 0.97 11.44 -10.37
CA HIS A 165 1.38 10.20 -11.04
C HIS A 165 2.67 10.39 -11.86
N TYR A 166 2.77 11.48 -12.62
CA TYR A 166 3.98 11.79 -13.39
C TYR A 166 5.20 11.92 -12.47
N HIS A 167 5.08 12.69 -11.38
CA HIS A 167 6.19 12.92 -10.46
C HIS A 167 6.56 11.69 -9.62
N ARG A 168 5.63 10.76 -9.38
CA ARG A 168 5.93 9.47 -8.75
C ARG A 168 6.81 8.56 -9.61
N ALA A 169 6.93 8.80 -10.90
CA ALA A 169 7.88 8.10 -11.74
C ALA A 169 9.34 8.37 -11.29
N TYR A 170 9.61 9.53 -10.73
CA TYR A 170 10.93 9.90 -10.18
C TYR A 170 10.98 9.54 -8.70
N LYS A 171 11.67 8.42 -8.40
CA LYS A 171 11.76 7.87 -7.04
C LYS A 171 12.77 8.64 -6.19
N THR A 172 12.36 9.02 -4.99
CA THR A 172 13.28 9.55 -3.97
C THR A 172 14.26 8.48 -3.51
N PRO A 173 15.40 8.85 -2.87
CA PRO A 173 16.32 7.86 -2.29
C PRO A 173 15.64 6.89 -1.31
N TYR A 174 14.66 7.36 -0.52
CA TYR A 174 13.85 6.51 0.36
C TYR A 174 13.07 5.46 -0.43
N GLU A 175 12.33 5.87 -1.47
CA GLU A 175 11.57 4.94 -2.33
C GLU A 175 12.49 3.94 -3.06
N GLN A 176 13.67 4.39 -3.48
CA GLN A 176 14.66 3.50 -4.11
C GLN A 176 15.15 2.43 -3.13
N GLU A 177 15.37 2.79 -1.87
CA GLU A 177 15.77 1.82 -0.86
C GLU A 177 14.63 0.84 -0.53
N CYS A 178 13.38 1.31 -0.40
CA CYS A 178 12.21 0.43 -0.28
C CYS A 178 12.13 -0.57 -1.46
N LEU A 179 12.32 -0.10 -2.69
CA LEU A 179 12.32 -0.95 -3.87
C LEU A 179 13.49 -1.96 -3.88
N ARG A 180 14.68 -1.59 -3.42
CA ARG A 180 15.79 -2.54 -3.30
C ARG A 180 15.48 -3.65 -2.31
N GLN A 181 14.88 -3.31 -1.17
CA GLN A 181 14.49 -4.28 -0.16
C GLN A 181 13.40 -5.23 -0.65
N SER A 182 12.33 -4.71 -1.27
CA SER A 182 11.26 -5.54 -1.83
C SER A 182 11.76 -6.43 -2.98
N ASN A 183 12.63 -5.92 -3.85
CA ASN A 183 13.26 -6.73 -4.89
C ASN A 183 14.15 -7.84 -4.32
N ALA A 184 14.89 -7.59 -3.25
CA ALA A 184 15.69 -8.63 -2.60
C ALA A 184 14.80 -9.76 -2.04
N ILE A 185 13.60 -9.41 -1.54
CA ILE A 185 12.60 -10.42 -1.11
C ILE A 185 12.07 -11.17 -2.34
N ALA A 186 11.64 -10.46 -3.38
CA ALA A 186 11.09 -11.05 -4.59
C ALA A 186 12.08 -12.01 -5.28
N VAL A 187 13.37 -11.68 -5.34
CA VAL A 187 14.42 -12.55 -5.90
C VAL A 187 14.49 -13.92 -5.20
N ARG A 188 14.29 -13.96 -3.86
CA ARG A 188 14.22 -15.26 -3.16
C ARG A 188 13.01 -16.06 -3.62
N GLY A 189 11.85 -15.40 -3.79
CA GLY A 189 10.64 -16.01 -4.30
C GLY A 189 10.81 -16.56 -5.71
N HIS A 190 11.36 -15.75 -6.63
CA HIS A 190 11.61 -16.17 -8.02
C HIS A 190 12.59 -17.35 -8.12
N LYS A 191 13.63 -17.39 -7.28
CA LYS A 191 14.53 -18.54 -7.21
C LYS A 191 13.80 -19.79 -6.77
N ALA A 192 13.00 -19.72 -5.70
CA ALA A 192 12.23 -20.86 -5.22
C ALA A 192 11.20 -21.34 -6.26
N ALA A 193 10.52 -20.42 -6.95
CA ALA A 193 9.60 -20.76 -8.03
C ALA A 193 10.31 -21.46 -9.19
N LYS A 194 11.49 -20.97 -9.61
CA LYS A 194 12.32 -21.61 -10.63
C LYS A 194 12.73 -23.04 -10.21
N ASP A 195 13.17 -23.21 -8.97
CA ASP A 195 13.61 -24.51 -8.48
C ASP A 195 12.44 -25.51 -8.42
N ALA A 196 11.25 -25.05 -8.02
CA ALA A 196 10.03 -25.86 -8.05
C ALA A 196 9.62 -26.24 -9.50
N PHE A 197 9.70 -25.32 -10.45
CA PHE A 197 9.48 -25.61 -11.88
C PHE A 197 10.45 -26.67 -12.39
N LEU A 198 11.72 -26.55 -12.11
CA LEU A 198 12.75 -27.53 -12.53
C LEU A 198 12.57 -28.89 -11.86
N ALA A 199 11.97 -28.94 -10.67
CA ALA A 199 11.58 -30.16 -9.98
C ALA A 199 10.29 -30.80 -10.52
N GLY A 200 9.62 -30.18 -11.50
CA GLY A 200 8.40 -30.71 -12.11
C GLY A 200 7.13 -30.45 -11.30
N ALA A 201 7.06 -29.32 -10.57
CA ALA A 201 5.91 -28.96 -9.76
C ALA A 201 4.74 -28.45 -10.61
N SER A 202 3.51 -28.48 -10.04
CA SER A 202 2.32 -27.84 -10.60
C SER A 202 2.40 -26.33 -10.46
N GLU A 203 1.54 -25.58 -11.18
CA GLU A 203 1.44 -24.12 -11.03
C GLU A 203 1.13 -23.72 -9.59
N TYR A 204 0.22 -24.45 -8.94
CA TYR A 204 -0.14 -24.24 -7.54
C TYR A 204 1.06 -24.43 -6.60
N ASP A 205 1.83 -25.50 -6.77
CA ASP A 205 2.99 -25.77 -5.93
C ASP A 205 4.12 -24.74 -6.14
N ILE A 206 4.30 -24.28 -7.37
CA ILE A 206 5.23 -23.17 -7.69
C ILE A 206 4.80 -21.88 -6.98
N GLN A 207 3.51 -21.55 -7.00
CA GLN A 207 2.97 -20.41 -6.25
C GLN A 207 3.25 -20.54 -4.76
N GLN A 208 3.01 -21.71 -4.17
CA GLN A 208 3.28 -21.95 -2.74
C GLN A 208 4.78 -21.83 -2.42
N ALA A 209 5.65 -22.30 -3.30
CA ALA A 209 7.09 -22.15 -3.15
C ALA A 209 7.51 -20.67 -3.13
N TYR A 210 6.93 -19.84 -4.02
CA TYR A 210 7.15 -18.39 -4.04
C TYR A 210 6.72 -17.73 -2.71
N LEU A 211 5.48 -17.95 -2.29
CA LEU A 211 4.92 -17.36 -1.07
C LEU A 211 5.70 -17.76 0.17
N LYS A 212 6.07 -19.03 0.28
CA LYS A 212 6.90 -19.53 1.39
C LYS A 212 8.27 -18.86 1.44
N ALA A 213 8.93 -18.68 0.30
CA ALA A 213 10.26 -18.09 0.22
C ALA A 213 10.26 -16.58 0.48
N THR A 214 9.19 -15.88 0.10
CA THR A 214 8.99 -14.45 0.39
C THR A 214 8.41 -14.20 1.78
N GLN A 215 7.88 -15.23 2.44
CA GLN A 215 7.15 -15.16 3.71
C GLN A 215 5.91 -14.26 3.65
N HIS A 216 5.25 -14.21 2.50
CA HIS A 216 3.99 -13.50 2.30
C HIS A 216 2.81 -14.48 2.27
N SER A 217 1.68 -14.05 2.79
CA SER A 217 0.37 -14.57 2.41
C SER A 217 -0.06 -13.98 1.05
N GLU A 218 -1.08 -14.54 0.40
CA GLU A 218 -1.59 -13.98 -0.85
C GLU A 218 -2.10 -12.54 -0.71
N SER A 219 -2.69 -12.20 0.44
CA SER A 219 -3.17 -10.85 0.73
C SER A 219 -2.06 -9.83 0.95
N GLU A 220 -0.85 -10.27 1.32
CA GLU A 220 0.30 -9.41 1.57
C GLU A 220 1.12 -9.11 0.30
N THR A 221 0.97 -9.88 -0.79
CA THR A 221 1.63 -9.57 -2.06
C THR A 221 1.13 -8.25 -2.64
N PRO A 222 1.94 -7.49 -3.39
CA PRO A 222 1.52 -6.19 -3.94
C PRO A 222 0.37 -6.33 -4.95
N TYR A 223 0.28 -7.47 -5.64
CA TYR A 223 -0.78 -7.87 -6.57
C TYR A 223 -0.86 -9.40 -6.60
N GLY A 224 -1.94 -9.94 -7.16
CA GLY A 224 -2.08 -11.40 -7.33
C GLY A 224 -1.01 -11.93 -8.29
N ASN A 225 -0.25 -12.91 -7.85
CA ASN A 225 0.79 -13.50 -8.70
C ASN A 225 0.17 -14.24 -9.88
N ILE A 226 0.85 -14.20 -11.02
CA ILE A 226 0.58 -15.04 -12.18
C ILE A 226 1.67 -16.10 -12.24
N VAL A 227 1.28 -17.38 -12.19
CA VAL A 227 2.15 -18.53 -12.36
C VAL A 227 1.53 -19.44 -13.40
N ALA A 228 2.16 -19.58 -14.53
CA ALA A 228 1.58 -20.27 -15.68
C ALA A 228 2.61 -21.20 -16.37
N LEU A 229 2.16 -22.39 -16.72
CA LEU A 229 2.95 -23.39 -17.42
C LEU A 229 2.42 -23.59 -18.85
N ASN A 230 3.30 -23.85 -19.77
CA ASN A 230 3.01 -24.25 -21.16
C ASN A 230 2.01 -23.29 -21.85
N GLU A 231 0.87 -23.80 -22.27
CA GLU A 231 -0.18 -23.06 -22.99
C GLU A 231 -0.77 -21.93 -22.15
N ASN A 232 -0.90 -22.13 -20.83
CA ASN A 232 -1.41 -21.14 -19.90
C ASN A 232 -0.53 -19.86 -19.86
N ALA A 233 0.78 -20.00 -20.15
CA ALA A 233 1.71 -18.88 -20.21
C ALA A 233 1.41 -17.88 -21.35
N SER A 234 0.51 -18.20 -22.27
CA SER A 234 0.03 -17.30 -23.32
C SER A 234 -1.11 -16.37 -22.88
N ILE A 235 -1.67 -16.59 -21.67
CA ILE A 235 -2.80 -15.84 -21.14
C ILE A 235 -2.25 -14.76 -20.19
N LEU A 236 -2.41 -13.48 -20.55
CA LEU A 236 -1.80 -12.37 -19.81
C LEU A 236 -2.25 -12.24 -18.34
N HIS A 237 -3.53 -12.48 -18.07
CA HIS A 237 -4.08 -12.42 -16.71
C HIS A 237 -4.56 -13.82 -16.27
N TYR A 238 -3.64 -14.79 -16.35
CA TYR A 238 -3.90 -16.15 -15.93
C TYR A 238 -3.86 -16.27 -14.39
N THR A 239 -4.94 -16.70 -13.76
CA THR A 239 -5.10 -16.77 -12.30
C THR A 239 -5.58 -18.13 -11.78
N ALA A 240 -5.75 -19.13 -12.66
CA ALA A 240 -6.40 -20.40 -12.29
C ALA A 240 -5.54 -21.27 -11.38
N LEU A 241 -4.23 -21.28 -11.54
CA LEU A 241 -3.26 -22.07 -10.74
C LEU A 241 -3.61 -23.58 -10.75
N GLU A 242 -3.38 -24.25 -11.85
CA GLU A 242 -3.63 -25.67 -11.97
C GLU A 242 -2.86 -26.49 -10.93
N ARG A 243 -3.54 -27.46 -10.30
CA ARG A 243 -2.97 -28.37 -9.32
C ARG A 243 -2.39 -29.64 -9.91
N GLY A 244 -2.79 -29.97 -11.14
CA GLY A 244 -2.26 -31.11 -11.88
C GLY A 244 -0.85 -30.81 -12.42
N VAL A 245 0.06 -31.74 -12.26
CA VAL A 245 1.38 -31.68 -12.89
C VAL A 245 1.23 -31.94 -14.39
N PRO A 246 1.68 -31.05 -15.29
CA PRO A 246 1.60 -31.31 -16.72
C PRO A 246 2.53 -32.44 -17.14
N GLN A 247 2.20 -33.15 -18.24
CA GLN A 247 3.03 -34.25 -18.76
C GLN A 247 4.45 -33.81 -19.15
N ALA A 248 4.62 -32.55 -19.53
CA ALA A 248 5.91 -31.96 -19.85
C ALA A 248 5.95 -30.49 -19.43
N HIS A 249 7.07 -30.07 -18.86
CA HIS A 249 7.37 -28.68 -18.54
C HIS A 249 8.15 -28.07 -19.70
N ARG A 250 7.47 -27.29 -20.56
CA ARG A 250 8.06 -26.68 -21.78
C ARG A 250 8.36 -25.21 -21.59
N SER A 251 7.48 -24.48 -20.94
CA SER A 251 7.62 -23.06 -20.67
C SER A 251 7.06 -22.70 -19.29
N PHE A 252 7.61 -21.64 -18.71
CA PHE A 252 7.24 -21.12 -17.41
C PHE A 252 7.19 -19.60 -17.49
N LEU A 253 6.06 -19.03 -17.08
CA LEU A 253 5.87 -17.60 -16.87
C LEU A 253 5.55 -17.36 -15.40
N ILE A 254 6.18 -16.37 -14.82
CA ILE A 254 5.84 -15.86 -13.49
C ILE A 254 5.87 -14.34 -13.50
N ASP A 255 4.79 -13.72 -13.05
CA ASP A 255 4.69 -12.32 -12.69
C ASP A 255 4.33 -12.24 -11.22
N ALA A 256 5.29 -11.87 -10.39
CA ALA A 256 5.15 -11.88 -8.94
C ALA A 256 6.03 -10.82 -8.29
N GLY A 257 5.50 -10.17 -7.26
CA GLY A 257 6.17 -9.13 -6.50
C GLY A 257 6.26 -9.40 -5.01
N ALA A 258 6.95 -8.52 -4.29
CA ALA A 258 7.00 -8.48 -2.83
C ALA A 258 6.75 -7.06 -2.31
N ASN A 259 6.17 -6.98 -1.12
CA ASN A 259 5.85 -5.73 -0.42
C ASN A 259 6.89 -5.40 0.65
#